data_d9d76e6723ccaf9f06be699fa1d8285f
#
_entry.id   d9d76e6723ccaf9f06be699fa1d8285f
#
_cell.length_a   1.000
_cell.length_b   1.000
_cell.length_c   1.000
_cell.angle_alpha   90.00
_cell.angle_beta   90.00
_cell.angle_gamma   90.00
#
_symmetry.space_group_name_H-M   'P 1'
#
loop_
_entity.id
_entity.type
_entity.pdbx_description
1 polymer ?
#
loop_
_entity_poly.entity_id
_entity_poly.type
_entity_poly.pdbx_seq_one_letter_code
_entity_poly.pdbx_strand_id
1 'polypeptide(L)'
;MFPQTEAWANLLRFKLTSSNQEINMDEERFERGLAARKSVLGEEYVEKALANADDFNREFQEQLTEFCWGSCWGNETLDRRQRSLLNLGMIAALNRMVEWEIHFRGAIKNGITREELKAILLQISVYCGVPTGVECFRIAKKVFAELEADE
;
A
#
# COMPACT_ATOMS: atom_id res chain seq x y z
N MET A 1 -27.51 -17.74 -26.35
CA MET A 1 -26.64 -17.29 -27.43
C MET A 1 -26.21 -15.87 -27.06
N PHE A 2 -25.02 -15.69 -26.46
CA PHE A 2 -24.59 -14.40 -25.91
C PHE A 2 -23.59 -13.75 -26.88
N PRO A 3 -23.83 -12.52 -27.34
CA PRO A 3 -22.88 -11.80 -28.19
C PRO A 3 -21.86 -11.03 -27.32
N GLN A 4 -20.88 -11.73 -26.72
CA GLN A 4 -19.84 -11.08 -25.91
C GLN A 4 -18.43 -11.18 -26.49
N THR A 5 -18.24 -11.82 -27.63
CA THR A 5 -16.90 -12.06 -28.20
C THR A 5 -16.32 -10.88 -28.97
N GLU A 6 -17.12 -9.97 -29.49
CA GLU A 6 -16.63 -8.85 -30.30
C GLU A 6 -16.19 -7.63 -29.47
N ALA A 7 -16.83 -7.40 -28.32
CA ALA A 7 -16.46 -6.28 -27.44
C ALA A 7 -15.05 -6.43 -26.85
N TRP A 8 -14.68 -7.65 -26.48
CA TRP A 8 -13.33 -7.96 -25.95
C TRP A 8 -12.25 -7.93 -27.04
N ALA A 9 -12.58 -8.36 -28.27
CA ALA A 9 -11.66 -8.30 -29.39
C ALA A 9 -11.33 -6.85 -29.80
N ASN A 10 -12.28 -5.93 -29.68
CA ASN A 10 -12.06 -4.51 -29.96
C ASN A 10 -11.27 -3.82 -28.83
N LEU A 11 -11.46 -4.20 -27.58
CA LEU A 11 -10.62 -3.70 -26.47
C LEU A 11 -9.15 -4.16 -26.60
N LEU A 12 -8.91 -5.39 -27.06
CA LEU A 12 -7.56 -5.90 -27.29
C LEU A 12 -6.92 -5.30 -28.54
N ARG A 13 -7.70 -5.00 -29.60
CA ARG A 13 -7.17 -4.32 -30.80
C ARG A 13 -6.75 -2.88 -30.54
N PHE A 14 -7.40 -2.17 -29.63
CA PHE A 14 -7.04 -0.80 -29.26
C PHE A 14 -5.69 -0.73 -28.53
N LYS A 15 -5.26 -1.82 -27.88
CA LYS A 15 -3.97 -1.90 -27.16
C LYS A 15 -2.77 -2.29 -28.03
N LEU A 16 -2.97 -2.68 -29.30
CA LEU A 16 -1.90 -3.19 -30.17
C LEU A 16 -1.43 -2.20 -31.25
N THR A 17 -2.00 -1.00 -31.31
CA THR A 17 -1.59 0.04 -32.27
C THR A 17 -1.14 1.30 -31.56
N SER A 18 -0.14 1.20 -30.74
CA SER A 18 0.59 2.37 -30.30
C SER A 18 2.04 2.06 -30.08
N SER A 19 2.83 2.53 -31.06
CA SER A 19 4.20 3.05 -30.89
C SER A 19 4.58 3.41 -29.47
N ASN A 20 5.85 3.23 -29.10
CA ASN A 20 6.55 3.82 -27.94
C ASN A 20 5.82 5.03 -27.32
N GLN A 21 4.79 4.82 -26.54
CA GLN A 21 4.36 5.80 -25.57
C GLN A 21 5.26 5.58 -24.36
N GLU A 22 6.23 6.45 -24.22
CA GLU A 22 6.78 6.78 -22.90
C GLU A 22 5.58 6.96 -21.99
N ILE A 23 5.53 6.19 -20.89
CA ILE A 23 4.51 6.36 -19.88
C ILE A 23 4.76 7.74 -19.30
N ASN A 24 4.00 8.72 -19.79
CA ASN A 24 4.17 10.10 -19.36
C ASN A 24 3.58 10.18 -17.95
N MET A 25 4.45 10.32 -16.95
CA MET A 25 4.10 10.47 -15.55
C MET A 25 3.24 11.72 -15.38
N ASP A 26 2.12 11.59 -14.68
CA ASP A 26 1.30 12.73 -14.27
C ASP A 26 1.94 13.35 -13.03
N GLU A 27 2.65 14.47 -13.23
CA GLU A 27 3.42 15.16 -12.18
C GLU A 27 2.54 15.53 -10.97
N GLU A 28 1.34 16.05 -11.19
CA GLU A 28 0.44 16.42 -10.10
C GLU A 28 0.03 15.21 -9.26
N ARG A 29 -0.28 14.11 -9.93
CA ARG A 29 -0.63 12.85 -9.26
C ARG A 29 0.57 12.24 -8.53
N PHE A 30 1.76 12.33 -9.13
CA PHE A 30 3.01 11.88 -8.50
C PHE A 30 3.30 12.68 -7.23
N GLU A 31 3.25 14.01 -7.27
CA GLU A 31 3.50 14.88 -6.11
C GLU A 31 2.50 14.63 -4.98
N ARG A 32 1.22 14.51 -5.32
CA ARG A 32 0.18 14.13 -4.36
C ARG A 32 0.45 12.75 -3.74
N GLY A 33 0.90 11.80 -4.55
CA GLY A 33 1.29 10.46 -4.13
C GLY A 33 2.52 10.47 -3.24
N LEU A 34 3.52 11.26 -3.57
CA LEU A 34 4.74 11.41 -2.78
C LEU A 34 4.43 11.97 -1.38
N ALA A 35 3.60 13.00 -1.31
CA ALA A 35 3.15 13.58 -0.05
C ALA A 35 2.36 12.56 0.81
N ALA A 36 1.44 11.83 0.20
CA ALA A 36 0.69 10.78 0.89
C ALA A 36 1.61 9.65 1.39
N ARG A 37 2.53 9.17 0.56
CA ARG A 37 3.50 8.12 0.88
C ARG A 37 4.40 8.50 2.05
N LYS A 38 4.99 9.70 2.02
CA LYS A 38 5.82 10.25 3.11
C LYS A 38 5.05 10.36 4.42
N SER A 39 3.83 10.87 4.36
CA SER A 39 2.99 11.03 5.55
C SER A 39 2.63 9.70 6.23
N VAL A 40 2.38 8.65 5.47
CA VAL A 40 1.98 7.33 6.00
C VAL A 40 3.19 6.50 6.43
N LEU A 41 4.20 6.37 5.56
CA LEU A 41 5.36 5.50 5.80
C LEU A 41 6.49 6.18 6.56
N GLY A 42 6.54 7.50 6.53
CA GLY A 42 7.63 8.32 7.05
C GLY A 42 8.52 8.86 5.94
N GLU A 43 8.98 10.10 6.12
CA GLU A 43 9.77 10.83 5.14
C GLU A 43 11.10 10.14 4.87
N GLU A 44 11.86 9.81 5.92
CA GLU A 44 13.16 9.15 5.83
C GLU A 44 13.10 7.82 5.06
N TYR A 45 12.08 6.99 5.34
CA TYR A 45 11.89 5.73 4.65
C TYR A 45 11.67 5.93 3.15
N VAL A 46 10.82 6.87 2.79
CA VAL A 46 10.48 7.15 1.39
C VAL A 46 11.66 7.76 0.63
N GLU A 47 12.36 8.72 1.24
CA GLU A 47 13.55 9.34 0.65
C GLU A 47 14.66 8.32 0.41
N LYS A 48 14.91 7.44 1.38
CA LYS A 48 15.87 6.35 1.24
C LYS A 48 15.47 5.38 0.12
N ALA A 49 14.19 5.04 0.00
CA ALA A 49 13.70 4.16 -1.06
C ALA A 49 13.90 4.78 -2.46
N LEU A 50 13.63 6.09 -2.60
CA LEU A 50 13.83 6.82 -3.86
C LEU A 50 15.31 7.05 -4.17
N ALA A 51 16.12 7.38 -3.17
CA ALA A 51 17.56 7.59 -3.35
C ALA A 51 18.31 6.30 -3.74
N ASN A 52 17.83 5.14 -3.28
CA ASN A 52 18.38 3.84 -3.63
C ASN A 52 17.82 3.27 -4.95
N ALA A 53 16.93 4.00 -5.61
CA ALA A 53 16.38 3.57 -6.89
C ALA A 53 17.44 3.72 -7.99
N ASP A 54 17.75 2.60 -8.65
CA ASP A 54 18.64 2.50 -9.80
C ASP A 54 17.84 2.33 -11.11
N ASP A 55 18.52 2.15 -12.21
CA ASP A 55 17.90 1.99 -13.53
C ASP A 55 16.97 0.76 -13.62
N PHE A 56 17.17 -0.23 -12.77
CA PHE A 56 16.33 -1.43 -12.73
C PHE A 56 14.97 -1.20 -12.06
N ASN A 57 14.90 -0.38 -11.02
CA ASN A 57 13.68 -0.24 -10.22
C ASN A 57 13.11 1.19 -10.15
N ARG A 58 13.74 2.17 -10.80
CA ARG A 58 13.29 3.58 -10.81
C ARG A 58 11.87 3.73 -11.32
N GLU A 59 11.59 3.16 -12.49
CA GLU A 59 10.26 3.20 -13.10
C GLU A 59 9.19 2.59 -12.17
N PHE A 60 9.52 1.49 -11.50
CA PHE A 60 8.62 0.89 -10.50
C PHE A 60 8.35 1.83 -9.33
N GLN A 61 9.37 2.53 -8.79
CA GLN A 61 9.20 3.49 -7.71
C GLN A 61 8.33 4.69 -8.14
N GLU A 62 8.48 5.13 -9.37
CA GLU A 62 7.67 6.20 -9.96
C GLU A 62 6.22 5.76 -10.12
N GLN A 63 5.96 4.63 -10.75
CA GLN A 63 4.61 4.06 -10.89
C GLN A 63 3.95 3.79 -9.54
N LEU A 64 4.68 3.22 -8.58
CA LEU A 64 4.18 2.98 -7.23
C LEU A 64 3.75 4.29 -6.57
N THR A 65 4.56 5.35 -6.71
CA THR A 65 4.26 6.65 -6.11
C THR A 65 3.07 7.31 -6.79
N GLU A 66 3.03 7.33 -8.11
CA GLU A 66 1.96 7.93 -8.88
C GLU A 66 0.63 7.17 -8.72
N PHE A 67 0.61 5.87 -8.97
CA PHE A 67 -0.65 5.11 -9.01
C PHE A 67 -1.11 4.66 -7.64
N CYS A 68 -0.29 3.96 -6.86
CA CYS A 68 -0.71 3.46 -5.56
C CYS A 68 -0.97 4.62 -4.59
N TRP A 69 0.00 5.51 -4.48
CA TRP A 69 -0.09 6.61 -3.52
C TRP A 69 -0.88 7.80 -4.06
N GLY A 70 -0.68 8.21 -5.32
CA GLY A 70 -1.37 9.34 -5.92
C GLY A 70 -2.83 9.09 -6.24
N SER A 71 -3.15 7.96 -6.87
CA SER A 71 -4.52 7.65 -7.24
C SER A 71 -5.33 6.99 -6.12
N CYS A 72 -4.71 6.16 -5.27
CA CYS A 72 -5.41 5.48 -4.19
C CYS A 72 -5.33 6.27 -2.88
N TRP A 73 -4.14 6.41 -2.30
CA TRP A 73 -3.97 7.09 -1.00
C TRP A 73 -4.19 8.60 -1.06
N GLY A 74 -3.98 9.24 -2.21
CA GLY A 74 -4.29 10.64 -2.47
C GLY A 74 -5.77 10.92 -2.75
N ASN A 75 -6.63 9.89 -2.83
CA ASN A 75 -8.06 10.06 -2.99
C ASN A 75 -8.73 10.25 -1.62
N GLU A 76 -9.47 11.34 -1.44
CA GLU A 76 -10.04 11.78 -0.16
C GLU A 76 -11.35 11.08 0.23
N THR A 77 -11.91 10.20 -0.63
CA THR A 77 -13.17 9.47 -0.32
C THR A 77 -13.03 8.59 0.92
N LEU A 78 -11.85 7.98 1.11
CA LEU A 78 -11.49 7.30 2.34
C LEU A 78 -10.33 8.05 2.99
N ASP A 79 -10.43 8.33 4.28
CA ASP A 79 -9.33 8.91 5.01
C ASP A 79 -8.16 7.92 5.22
N ARG A 80 -7.02 8.41 5.68
CA ARG A 80 -5.81 7.60 5.87
C ARG A 80 -5.98 6.49 6.89
N ARG A 81 -6.80 6.74 7.91
CA ARG A 81 -7.10 5.78 8.96
C ARG A 81 -7.89 4.60 8.39
N GLN A 82 -8.95 4.89 7.62
CA GLN A 82 -9.76 3.87 6.94
C GLN A 82 -8.93 3.04 5.96
N ARG A 83 -8.04 3.67 5.20
CA ARG A 83 -7.12 2.97 4.29
C ARG A 83 -6.14 2.07 5.03
N SER A 84 -5.63 2.51 6.18
CA SER A 84 -4.76 1.68 7.01
C SER A 84 -5.47 0.43 7.54
N LEU A 85 -6.74 0.56 7.98
CA LEU A 85 -7.56 -0.58 8.41
C LEU A 85 -7.70 -1.63 7.30
N LEU A 86 -8.03 -1.17 6.08
CA LEU A 86 -8.17 -2.04 4.90
C LEU A 86 -6.84 -2.73 4.55
N ASN A 87 -5.74 -1.98 4.53
CA ASN A 87 -4.44 -2.52 4.17
C ASN A 87 -3.94 -3.56 5.15
N LEU A 88 -4.13 -3.37 6.46
CA LEU A 88 -3.74 -4.36 7.45
C LEU A 88 -4.43 -5.70 7.20
N GLY A 89 -5.72 -5.70 6.87
CA GLY A 89 -6.46 -6.93 6.54
C GLY A 89 -6.00 -7.56 5.22
N MET A 90 -5.89 -6.76 4.14
CA MET A 90 -5.52 -7.25 2.81
C MET A 90 -4.10 -7.82 2.78
N ILE A 91 -3.13 -7.10 3.36
CA ILE A 91 -1.72 -7.50 3.33
C ILE A 91 -1.50 -8.73 4.21
N ALA A 92 -2.20 -8.85 5.35
CA ALA A 92 -2.20 -10.05 6.17
C ALA A 92 -2.74 -11.26 5.40
N ALA A 93 -3.87 -11.11 4.70
CA ALA A 93 -4.46 -12.18 3.88
C ALA A 93 -3.51 -12.65 2.76
N LEU A 94 -2.71 -11.75 2.19
CA LEU A 94 -1.69 -12.04 1.19
C LEU A 94 -0.38 -12.60 1.78
N ASN A 95 -0.27 -12.69 3.10
CA ASN A 95 0.93 -13.13 3.83
C ASN A 95 2.20 -12.35 3.47
N ARG A 96 2.06 -11.01 3.31
CA ARG A 96 3.16 -10.09 3.00
C ARG A 96 3.63 -9.39 4.27
N MET A 97 4.31 -10.11 5.16
CA MET A 97 4.57 -9.65 6.53
C MET A 97 5.59 -8.52 6.62
N VAL A 98 6.50 -8.38 5.67
CA VAL A 98 7.43 -7.23 5.60
C VAL A 98 6.66 -5.94 5.32
N GLU A 99 5.81 -5.94 4.31
CA GLU A 99 4.95 -4.82 3.96
C GLU A 99 3.90 -4.57 5.06
N TRP A 100 3.43 -5.64 5.70
CA TRP A 100 2.49 -5.55 6.82
C TRP A 100 3.09 -4.78 7.99
N GLU A 101 4.34 -5.06 8.38
CA GLU A 101 5.04 -4.31 9.46
C GLU A 101 5.11 -2.82 9.13
N ILE A 102 5.46 -2.46 7.89
CA ILE A 102 5.53 -1.07 7.43
C ILE A 102 4.17 -0.39 7.56
N HIS A 103 3.11 -1.05 7.09
CA HIS A 103 1.74 -0.53 7.18
C HIS A 103 1.19 -0.52 8.60
N PHE A 104 1.64 -1.41 9.49
CA PHE A 104 1.29 -1.40 10.91
C PHE A 104 1.85 -0.15 11.61
N ARG A 105 3.10 0.22 11.34
CA ARG A 105 3.69 1.49 11.81
C ARG A 105 2.94 2.70 11.24
N GLY A 106 2.60 2.66 9.97
CA GLY A 106 1.77 3.69 9.32
C GLY A 106 0.38 3.81 9.94
N ALA A 107 -0.24 2.71 10.33
CA ALA A 107 -1.54 2.68 10.99
C ALA A 107 -1.51 3.40 12.36
N ILE A 108 -0.45 3.20 13.15
CA ILE A 108 -0.22 3.92 14.41
C ILE A 108 -0.09 5.42 14.14
N LYS A 109 0.72 5.83 13.16
CA LYS A 109 0.86 7.24 12.76
C LYS A 109 -0.45 7.87 12.29
N ASN A 110 -1.32 7.09 11.64
CA ASN A 110 -2.63 7.53 11.19
C ASN A 110 -3.69 7.51 12.30
N GLY A 111 -3.30 7.32 13.57
CA GLY A 111 -4.13 7.47 14.75
C GLY A 111 -5.01 6.26 15.08
N ILE A 112 -4.63 5.05 14.62
CA ILE A 112 -5.31 3.83 15.06
C ILE A 112 -4.76 3.46 16.45
N THR A 113 -5.65 3.35 17.41
CA THR A 113 -5.28 3.07 18.81
C THR A 113 -4.83 1.61 18.99
N ARG A 114 -4.12 1.36 20.10
CA ARG A 114 -3.65 0.01 20.47
C ARG A 114 -4.81 -0.98 20.64
N GLU A 115 -5.94 -0.53 21.19
CA GLU A 115 -7.16 -1.32 21.35
C GLU A 115 -7.78 -1.68 20.01
N GLU A 116 -7.85 -0.72 19.09
CA GLU A 116 -8.36 -0.96 17.74
C GLU A 116 -7.44 -1.90 16.95
N LEU A 117 -6.12 -1.71 17.04
CA LEU A 117 -5.15 -2.64 16.44
C LEU A 117 -5.33 -4.06 16.97
N LYS A 118 -5.52 -4.23 18.29
CA LYS A 118 -5.83 -5.53 18.88
C LYS A 118 -7.11 -6.15 18.28
N ALA A 119 -8.16 -5.36 18.13
CA ALA A 119 -9.42 -5.82 17.55
C ALA A 119 -9.25 -6.26 16.09
N ILE A 120 -8.47 -5.48 15.29
CA ILE A 120 -8.13 -5.81 13.91
C ILE A 120 -7.36 -7.14 13.83
N LEU A 121 -6.37 -7.34 14.69
CA LEU A 121 -5.56 -8.55 14.69
C LEU A 121 -6.39 -9.78 15.07
N LEU A 122 -7.33 -9.64 16.00
CA LEU A 122 -8.29 -10.70 16.33
C LEU A 122 -9.17 -11.03 15.12
N GLN A 123 -9.65 -10.03 14.40
CA GLN A 123 -10.45 -10.24 13.18
C GLN A 123 -9.61 -10.90 12.07
N ILE A 124 -8.37 -10.48 11.85
CA ILE A 124 -7.43 -11.14 10.94
C ILE A 124 -7.26 -12.62 11.31
N SER A 125 -7.13 -12.94 12.61
CA SER A 125 -6.97 -14.31 13.07
C SER A 125 -8.18 -15.20 12.71
N VAL A 126 -9.38 -14.63 12.70
CA VAL A 126 -10.62 -15.34 12.34
C VAL A 126 -10.74 -15.53 10.82
N TYR A 127 -10.49 -14.49 10.03
CA TYR A 127 -10.74 -14.51 8.58
C TYR A 127 -9.56 -14.98 7.75
N CYS A 128 -8.32 -14.76 8.22
CA CYS A 128 -7.09 -15.16 7.51
C CYS A 128 -6.41 -16.38 8.15
N GLY A 129 -6.96 -16.88 9.25
CA GLY A 129 -6.46 -18.05 9.98
C GLY A 129 -5.55 -17.69 11.15
N VAL A 130 -5.60 -18.55 12.17
CA VAL A 130 -4.83 -18.37 13.41
C VAL A 130 -3.33 -18.21 13.19
N PRO A 131 -2.66 -18.95 12.27
CA PRO A 131 -1.23 -18.77 12.03
C PRO A 131 -0.87 -17.34 11.56
N THR A 132 -1.68 -16.77 10.68
CA THR A 132 -1.52 -15.36 10.23
C THR A 132 -1.67 -14.39 11.40
N GLY A 133 -2.67 -14.61 12.25
CA GLY A 133 -2.87 -13.81 13.46
C GLY A 133 -1.69 -13.87 14.42
N VAL A 134 -1.14 -15.07 14.66
CA VAL A 134 0.06 -15.27 15.51
C VAL A 134 1.23 -14.43 15.01
N GLU A 135 1.47 -14.45 13.69
CA GLU A 135 2.56 -13.66 13.08
C GLU A 135 2.30 -12.16 13.20
N CYS A 136 1.07 -11.70 12.93
CA CYS A 136 0.69 -10.30 13.10
C CYS A 136 0.88 -9.82 14.55
N PHE A 137 0.47 -10.62 15.56
CA PHE A 137 0.69 -10.30 16.97
C PHE A 137 2.16 -10.27 17.35
N ARG A 138 2.98 -11.17 16.79
CA ARG A 138 4.43 -11.19 17.02
C ARG A 138 5.07 -9.90 16.51
N ILE A 139 4.75 -9.49 15.27
CA ILE A 139 5.26 -8.26 14.67
C ILE A 139 4.76 -7.03 15.43
N ALA A 140 3.48 -6.97 15.78
CA ALA A 140 2.90 -5.87 16.54
C ALA A 140 3.61 -5.66 17.88
N LYS A 141 3.89 -6.74 18.62
CA LYS A 141 4.64 -6.66 19.90
C LYS A 141 6.06 -6.11 19.70
N LYS A 142 6.76 -6.56 18.64
CA LYS A 142 8.08 -6.03 18.28
C LYS A 142 7.99 -4.53 18.01
N VAL A 143 7.06 -4.09 17.16
CA VAL A 143 6.90 -2.67 16.82
C VAL A 143 6.59 -1.81 18.05
N PHE A 144 5.69 -2.25 18.92
CA PHE A 144 5.38 -1.50 20.15
C PHE A 144 6.60 -1.39 21.06
N ALA A 145 7.38 -2.46 21.23
CA ALA A 145 8.58 -2.42 22.06
C ALA A 145 9.66 -1.47 21.49
N GLU A 146 9.81 -1.40 20.18
CA GLU A 146 10.73 -0.46 19.53
C GLU A 146 10.26 0.98 19.70
N LEU A 147 8.98 1.28 19.55
CA LEU A 147 8.44 2.64 19.73
C LEU A 147 8.52 3.11 21.19
N GLU A 148 8.30 2.20 22.17
CA GLU A 148 8.43 2.49 23.60
C GLU A 148 9.92 2.73 24.02
N ALA A 149 10.89 2.23 23.26
CA ALA A 149 12.31 2.43 23.52
C ALA A 149 12.87 3.75 22.91
N ASP A 150 12.16 4.32 21.94
CA ASP A 150 12.53 5.58 21.27
C ASP A 150 11.92 6.82 21.97
N GLU A 151 11.03 6.66 22.98
CA GLU A 151 10.47 7.70 23.84
C GLU A 151 11.36 8.01 25.06
#